data_317556362bd7b86cf233800fa5d4e49a
#
_entry.id   317556362bd7b86cf233800fa5d4e49a
#
_cell.length_a   1.000
_cell.length_b   1.000
_cell.length_c   1.000
_cell.angle_alpha   90.00
_cell.angle_beta   90.00
_cell.angle_gamma   90.00
#
_symmetry.space_group_name_H-M   'P 1'
#
loop_
_entity.id
_entity.type
_entity.pdbx_description
1 polymer ?
#
loop_
_entity_poly.entity_id
_entity_poly.type
_entity_poly.pdbx_seq_one_letter_code
_entity_poly.pdbx_strand_id
1 'polypeptide(L)'
;VCSSDLTGLPTGYQALDKMTAGLQAEELIILAARPAVGKTAFALNIAQNVGTKTDKAVAIFSLEMGAESLVNRMLCAEGSIEASHLRTGQLSEEEWQNLIIAMGSLSRANIYIDDTPGIKITEIRAKCRKLAQEKGNLGLILIDYLQLIEGTGKENRQQEVSDISRQLKKLAKELKVP
;
A
#
# COMPACT_ATOMS: atom_id res chain seq x y z
N VAL A 1 -7.36 -9.23 -19.80
CA VAL A 1 -7.74 -7.82 -19.97
C VAL A 1 -6.45 -7.06 -20.06
N CYS A 2 -6.23 -6.36 -21.17
CA CYS A 2 -5.09 -5.45 -21.26
C CYS A 2 -5.32 -4.28 -20.29
N SER A 3 -4.26 -3.75 -19.69
CA SER A 3 -4.34 -2.60 -18.77
C SER A 3 -4.98 -1.36 -19.42
N SER A 4 -5.04 -1.31 -20.74
CA SER A 4 -5.69 -0.26 -21.52
C SER A 4 -7.23 -0.24 -21.45
N ASP A 5 -7.82 -1.36 -20.98
CA ASP A 5 -9.29 -1.51 -20.95
C ASP A 5 -9.89 -1.20 -19.57
N LEU A 6 -9.06 -0.85 -18.59
CA LEU A 6 -9.48 -0.53 -17.24
C LEU A 6 -9.70 0.98 -17.09
N THR A 7 -10.82 1.37 -16.48
CA THR A 7 -11.09 2.76 -16.13
C THR A 7 -10.35 3.21 -14.88
N GLY A 8 -10.00 2.26 -14.01
CA GLY A 8 -9.28 2.49 -12.76
C GLY A 8 -7.86 1.95 -12.77
N LEU A 9 -7.22 2.04 -11.60
CA LEU A 9 -5.86 1.57 -11.38
C LEU A 9 -5.81 0.04 -11.35
N PRO A 10 -4.96 -0.63 -12.16
CA PRO A 10 -4.86 -2.09 -12.15
C PRO A 10 -4.25 -2.59 -10.83
N THR A 11 -4.86 -3.62 -10.26
CA THR A 11 -4.36 -4.27 -9.03
C THR A 11 -3.27 -5.30 -9.29
N GLY A 12 -3.16 -5.77 -10.53
CA GLY A 12 -2.33 -6.90 -10.92
C GLY A 12 -3.02 -8.27 -10.76
N TYR A 13 -4.22 -8.31 -10.20
CA TYR A 13 -5.06 -9.51 -10.11
C TYR A 13 -6.15 -9.46 -11.16
N GLN A 14 -6.02 -10.24 -12.22
CA GLN A 14 -6.91 -10.17 -13.38
C GLN A 14 -8.39 -10.40 -13.05
N ALA A 15 -8.69 -11.35 -12.15
CA ALA A 15 -10.07 -11.61 -11.75
C ALA A 15 -10.68 -10.41 -11.02
N LEU A 16 -9.92 -9.79 -10.11
CA LEU A 16 -10.36 -8.61 -9.39
C LEU A 16 -10.53 -7.42 -10.34
N ASP A 17 -9.58 -7.21 -11.24
CA ASP A 17 -9.63 -6.12 -12.23
C ASP A 17 -10.83 -6.26 -13.19
N LYS A 18 -11.19 -7.49 -13.56
CA LYS A 18 -12.41 -7.75 -14.34
C LYS A 18 -13.69 -7.40 -13.59
N MET A 19 -13.71 -7.61 -12.27
CA MET A 19 -14.89 -7.33 -11.44
C MET A 19 -15.05 -5.84 -11.12
N THR A 20 -13.94 -5.14 -10.92
CA THR A 20 -13.93 -3.75 -10.42
C THR A 20 -13.63 -2.71 -11.51
N ALA A 21 -13.15 -3.14 -12.66
CA ALA A 21 -12.51 -2.28 -13.67
C ALA A 21 -11.29 -1.51 -13.13
N GLY A 22 -10.61 -2.08 -12.13
CA GLY A 22 -9.51 -1.46 -11.40
C GLY A 22 -9.97 -0.63 -10.20
N LEU A 23 -9.02 -0.10 -9.45
CA LEU A 23 -9.29 0.78 -8.31
C LEU A 23 -9.62 2.18 -8.82
N GLN A 24 -10.83 2.65 -8.57
CA GLN A 24 -11.29 3.92 -9.09
C GLN A 24 -10.74 5.10 -8.28
N ALA A 25 -10.40 6.17 -8.98
CA ALA A 25 -10.03 7.43 -8.34
C ALA A 25 -11.17 7.97 -7.47
N GLU A 26 -10.83 8.70 -6.42
CA GLU A 26 -11.77 9.31 -5.49
C GLU A 26 -12.57 8.32 -4.64
N GLU A 27 -12.24 7.03 -4.67
CA GLU A 27 -12.92 6.02 -3.87
C GLU A 27 -12.11 5.59 -2.65
N LEU A 28 -12.81 5.38 -1.54
CA LEU A 28 -12.30 4.71 -0.37
C LEU A 28 -12.66 3.23 -0.46
N ILE A 29 -11.65 2.39 -0.52
CA ILE A 29 -11.80 0.95 -0.64
C ILE A 29 -11.44 0.32 0.70
N ILE A 30 -12.34 -0.48 1.26
CA ILE A 30 -12.12 -1.18 2.52
C ILE A 30 -11.84 -2.65 2.24
N LEU A 31 -10.66 -3.10 2.64
CA LEU A 31 -10.29 -4.50 2.62
C LEU A 31 -10.40 -5.06 4.04
N ALA A 32 -11.35 -5.93 4.27
CA ALA A 32 -11.58 -6.56 5.55
C ALA A 32 -11.27 -8.06 5.50
N ALA A 33 -10.59 -8.55 6.53
CA ALA A 33 -10.30 -9.97 6.68
C ALA A 33 -10.10 -10.32 8.17
N ARG A 34 -10.29 -11.57 8.50
CA ARG A 34 -9.92 -12.08 9.83
C ARG A 34 -8.40 -12.06 10.00
N PRO A 35 -7.89 -12.03 11.23
CA PRO A 35 -6.46 -12.15 11.48
C PRO A 35 -5.85 -13.37 10.79
N ALA A 36 -4.61 -13.25 10.33
CA ALA A 36 -3.83 -14.32 9.72
C ALA A 36 -4.36 -14.89 8.37
N VAL A 37 -5.30 -14.21 7.73
CA VAL A 37 -5.82 -14.63 6.39
C VAL A 37 -4.97 -14.10 5.23
N GLY A 38 -4.02 -13.19 5.52
CA GLY A 38 -3.14 -12.60 4.49
C GLY A 38 -3.61 -11.24 3.98
N LYS A 39 -4.38 -10.49 4.75
CA LYS A 39 -4.83 -9.14 4.41
C LYS A 39 -3.66 -8.22 4.04
N THR A 40 -2.66 -8.13 4.90
CA THR A 40 -1.48 -7.28 4.67
C THR A 40 -0.70 -7.71 3.43
N ALA A 41 -0.48 -9.02 3.26
CA ALA A 41 0.22 -9.55 2.09
C ALA A 41 -0.51 -9.22 0.78
N PHE A 42 -1.83 -9.38 0.75
CA PHE A 42 -2.65 -9.05 -0.40
C PHE A 42 -2.61 -7.56 -0.74
N ALA A 43 -2.78 -6.70 0.27
CA ALA A 43 -2.73 -5.24 0.11
C ALA A 43 -1.35 -4.78 -0.38
N LEU A 44 -0.27 -5.32 0.19
CA LEU A 44 1.10 -5.02 -0.25
C LEU A 44 1.37 -5.47 -1.68
N ASN A 45 0.85 -6.60 -2.10
CA ASN A 45 1.00 -7.07 -3.48
C ASN A 45 0.33 -6.11 -4.47
N ILE A 46 -0.84 -5.58 -4.13
CA ILE A 46 -1.50 -4.55 -4.94
C ILE A 46 -0.63 -3.30 -5.02
N ALA A 47 -0.15 -2.79 -3.88
CA ALA A 47 0.71 -1.62 -3.83
C ALA A 47 2.01 -1.80 -4.62
N GLN A 48 2.64 -2.96 -4.50
CA GLN A 48 3.84 -3.33 -5.23
C GLN A 48 3.59 -3.42 -6.73
N ASN A 49 2.49 -4.02 -7.16
CA ASN A 49 2.10 -4.07 -8.56
C ASN A 49 1.91 -2.68 -9.15
N VAL A 50 1.25 -1.78 -8.42
CA VAL A 50 1.09 -0.39 -8.85
C VAL A 50 2.43 0.32 -8.95
N GLY A 51 3.26 0.23 -7.92
CA GLY A 51 4.55 0.92 -7.87
C GLY A 51 5.57 0.41 -8.87
N THR A 52 5.59 -0.89 -9.19
CA THR A 52 6.58 -1.50 -10.09
C THR A 52 6.12 -1.56 -11.54
N LYS A 53 4.81 -1.67 -11.79
CA LYS A 53 4.25 -1.88 -13.14
C LYS A 53 3.60 -0.64 -13.75
N THR A 54 3.50 0.43 -12.99
CA THR A 54 3.00 1.73 -13.47
C THR A 54 4.00 2.83 -13.11
N ASP A 55 3.80 4.02 -13.65
CA ASP A 55 4.57 5.23 -13.32
C ASP A 55 4.03 5.97 -12.08
N LYS A 56 3.00 5.43 -11.44
CA LYS A 56 2.33 6.04 -10.30
C LYS A 56 3.15 5.89 -9.01
N ALA A 57 3.09 6.92 -8.17
CA ALA A 57 3.59 6.87 -6.82
C ALA A 57 2.57 6.21 -5.87
N VAL A 58 3.07 5.46 -4.91
CA VAL A 58 2.27 4.77 -3.89
C VAL A 58 2.70 5.23 -2.51
N ALA A 59 1.77 5.67 -1.69
CA ALA A 59 1.99 5.98 -0.29
C ALA A 59 1.44 4.85 0.58
N ILE A 60 2.29 4.27 1.41
CA ILE A 60 1.92 3.19 2.33
C ILE A 60 2.11 3.68 3.76
N PHE A 61 1.02 3.68 4.52
CA PHE A 61 1.04 3.93 5.96
C PHE A 61 0.90 2.59 6.68
N SER A 62 2.01 2.09 7.22
CA SER A 62 2.05 0.83 7.94
C SER A 62 2.04 1.10 9.44
N LEU A 63 0.90 0.91 10.07
CA LEU A 63 0.69 1.22 11.48
C LEU A 63 0.88 -0.01 12.38
N GLU A 64 0.87 -1.20 11.80
CA GLU A 64 1.08 -2.47 12.50
C GLU A 64 2.52 -2.97 12.37
N MET A 65 3.13 -2.82 11.21
CA MET A 65 4.44 -3.36 10.88
C MET A 65 5.45 -2.27 10.56
N GLY A 66 6.70 -2.45 10.96
CA GLY A 66 7.78 -1.55 10.58
C GLY A 66 8.11 -1.60 9.08
N ALA A 67 8.63 -0.50 8.56
CA ALA A 67 8.96 -0.35 7.14
C ALA A 67 9.94 -1.43 6.65
N GLU A 68 10.94 -1.79 7.46
CA GLU A 68 11.91 -2.84 7.13
C GLU A 68 11.24 -4.19 6.87
N SER A 69 10.28 -4.57 7.72
CA SER A 69 9.52 -5.82 7.54
C SER A 69 8.70 -5.82 6.25
N LEU A 70 8.13 -4.68 5.87
CA LEU A 70 7.39 -4.53 4.62
C LEU A 70 8.32 -4.65 3.41
N VAL A 71 9.45 -3.98 3.44
CA VAL A 71 10.45 -4.04 2.37
C VAL A 71 10.94 -5.47 2.17
N ASN A 72 11.23 -6.20 3.24
CA ASN A 72 11.62 -7.60 3.17
C ASN A 72 10.54 -8.48 2.53
N ARG A 73 9.27 -8.25 2.86
CA ARG A 73 8.14 -8.95 2.20
C ARG A 73 8.05 -8.64 0.71
N MET A 74 8.23 -7.38 0.34
CA MET A 74 8.23 -6.95 -1.05
C MET A 74 9.39 -7.58 -1.85
N LEU A 75 10.59 -7.63 -1.27
CA LEU A 75 11.76 -8.26 -1.89
C LEU A 75 11.52 -9.76 -2.11
N CYS A 76 10.97 -10.45 -1.12
CA CYS A 76 10.64 -11.87 -1.26
C CYS A 76 9.59 -12.12 -2.35
N ALA A 77 8.56 -11.27 -2.42
CA ALA A 77 7.52 -11.38 -3.43
C ALA A 77 8.06 -11.09 -4.84
N GLU A 78 8.88 -10.05 -5.01
CA GLU A 78 9.46 -9.67 -6.30
C GLU A 78 10.48 -10.69 -6.81
N GLY A 79 11.32 -11.22 -5.91
CA GLY A 79 12.39 -12.16 -6.26
C GLY A 79 11.98 -13.63 -6.17
N SER A 80 10.76 -13.95 -5.76
CA SER A 80 10.33 -15.33 -5.47
C SER A 80 11.26 -16.03 -4.49
N ILE A 81 11.64 -15.33 -3.42
CA ILE A 81 12.53 -15.78 -2.37
C ILE A 81 11.72 -16.21 -1.15
N GLU A 82 12.09 -17.35 -0.56
CA GLU A 82 11.46 -17.75 0.69
C GLU A 82 11.86 -16.83 1.84
N ALA A 83 10.88 -16.34 2.59
CA ALA A 83 11.09 -15.36 3.66
C ALA A 83 12.04 -15.86 4.77
N SER A 84 12.03 -17.18 5.05
CA SER A 84 12.94 -17.81 5.99
C SER A 84 14.40 -17.71 5.54
N HIS A 85 14.66 -17.90 4.26
CA HIS A 85 16.00 -17.81 3.68
C HIS A 85 16.54 -16.38 3.74
N LEU A 86 15.72 -15.38 3.43
CA LEU A 86 16.13 -13.98 3.55
C LEU A 86 16.44 -13.61 5.00
N ARG A 87 15.60 -14.04 5.94
CA ARG A 87 15.76 -13.74 7.36
C ARG A 87 17.02 -14.35 7.97
N THR A 88 17.38 -15.57 7.57
CA THR A 88 18.56 -16.28 8.09
C THR A 88 19.83 -15.98 7.29
N GLY A 89 19.73 -15.32 6.17
CA GLY A 89 20.85 -15.08 5.26
C GLY A 89 21.31 -16.32 4.48
N GLN A 90 20.54 -17.40 4.55
CA GLN A 90 20.86 -18.67 3.87
C GLN A 90 20.19 -18.71 2.49
N LEU A 91 20.71 -17.90 1.59
CA LEU A 91 20.22 -17.82 0.22
C LEU A 91 21.04 -18.71 -0.71
N SER A 92 20.38 -19.39 -1.65
CA SER A 92 21.04 -20.04 -2.78
C SER A 92 21.65 -19.00 -3.72
N GLU A 93 22.53 -19.41 -4.62
CA GLU A 93 23.10 -18.49 -5.60
C GLU A 93 22.04 -17.88 -6.51
N GLU A 94 21.04 -18.68 -6.92
CA GLU A 94 19.88 -18.20 -7.68
C GLU A 94 19.07 -17.17 -6.88
N GLU A 95 18.80 -17.44 -5.61
CA GLU A 95 18.09 -16.51 -4.73
C GLU A 95 18.86 -15.19 -4.53
N TRP A 96 20.19 -15.24 -4.43
CA TRP A 96 21.03 -14.05 -4.38
C TRP A 96 20.89 -13.19 -5.65
N GLN A 97 20.91 -13.80 -6.82
CA GLN A 97 20.72 -13.10 -8.08
C GLN A 97 19.30 -12.50 -8.16
N ASN A 98 18.29 -13.25 -7.77
CA ASN A 98 16.90 -12.78 -7.72
C ASN A 98 16.73 -11.62 -6.74
N LEU A 99 17.41 -11.66 -5.59
CA LEU A 99 17.40 -10.57 -4.62
C LEU A 99 17.97 -9.28 -5.21
N ILE A 100 19.10 -9.35 -5.89
CA ILE A 100 19.71 -8.19 -6.55
C ILE A 100 18.78 -7.58 -7.59
N ILE A 101 18.14 -8.40 -8.41
CA ILE A 101 17.17 -7.95 -9.41
C ILE A 101 15.96 -7.32 -8.73
N ALA A 102 15.43 -7.93 -7.68
CA ALA A 102 14.31 -7.40 -6.90
C ALA A 102 14.63 -6.06 -6.24
N MET A 103 15.80 -5.92 -5.66
CA MET A 103 16.28 -4.64 -5.10
C MET A 103 16.34 -3.54 -6.17
N GLY A 104 16.84 -3.86 -7.36
CA GLY A 104 16.87 -2.95 -8.49
C GLY A 104 15.47 -2.53 -8.95
N SER A 105 14.53 -3.46 -9.03
CA SER A 105 13.14 -3.21 -9.40
C SER A 105 12.44 -2.30 -8.38
N LEU A 106 12.55 -2.61 -7.08
CA LEU A 106 11.94 -1.82 -6.03
C LEU A 106 12.58 -0.44 -5.85
N SER A 107 13.88 -0.31 -6.07
CA SER A 107 14.55 1.00 -6.00
C SER A 107 14.11 1.97 -7.10
N ARG A 108 13.67 1.45 -8.24
CA ARG A 108 13.10 2.26 -9.34
C ARG A 108 11.62 2.56 -9.15
N ALA A 109 10.94 1.83 -8.29
CA ALA A 109 9.53 2.05 -8.00
C ALA A 109 9.33 3.29 -7.11
N ASN A 110 8.25 4.01 -7.32
CA ASN A 110 7.87 5.16 -6.51
C ASN A 110 6.99 4.73 -5.33
N ILE A 111 7.54 3.95 -4.41
CA ILE A 111 6.85 3.46 -3.22
C ILE A 111 7.41 4.16 -1.99
N TYR A 112 6.55 4.82 -1.22
CA TYR A 112 6.88 5.58 -0.02
C TYR A 112 6.18 4.95 1.18
N ILE A 113 6.95 4.55 2.18
CA ILE A 113 6.45 3.87 3.38
C ILE A 113 6.63 4.78 4.58
N ASP A 114 5.55 4.97 5.33
CA ASP A 114 5.54 5.64 6.61
C ASP A 114 5.06 4.67 7.69
N ASP A 115 5.88 4.42 8.69
CA ASP A 115 5.59 3.52 9.81
C ASP A 115 5.51 4.25 11.16
N THR A 116 5.23 5.55 11.13
CA THR A 116 5.09 6.37 12.34
C THR A 116 4.01 5.81 13.25
N PRO A 117 4.35 5.37 14.47
CA PRO A 117 3.37 4.86 15.42
C PRO A 117 2.47 6.01 15.92
N GLY A 118 1.19 5.70 16.19
CA GLY A 118 0.25 6.69 16.71
C GLY A 118 -0.01 7.87 15.78
N ILE A 119 0.13 7.67 14.47
CA ILE A 119 -0.09 8.73 13.49
C ILE A 119 -1.55 9.20 13.51
N LYS A 120 -1.73 10.51 13.44
CA LYS A 120 -3.07 11.13 13.37
C LYS A 120 -3.51 11.29 11.91
N ILE A 121 -4.83 11.31 11.71
CA ILE A 121 -5.40 11.49 10.37
C ILE A 121 -4.94 12.81 9.73
N THR A 122 -4.75 13.86 10.52
CA THR A 122 -4.24 15.16 10.04
C THR A 122 -2.81 15.05 9.49
N GLU A 123 -1.97 14.22 10.11
CA GLU A 123 -0.60 13.96 9.65
C GLU A 123 -0.60 13.15 8.36
N ILE A 124 -1.46 12.13 8.25
CA ILE A 124 -1.64 11.35 7.03
C ILE A 124 -2.03 12.27 5.87
N ARG A 125 -3.00 13.15 6.08
CA ARG A 125 -3.43 14.13 5.08
C ARG A 125 -2.30 15.05 4.64
N ALA A 126 -1.56 15.61 5.59
CA ALA A 126 -0.45 16.51 5.30
C ALA A 126 0.64 15.80 4.48
N LYS A 127 1.02 14.60 4.86
CA LYS A 127 2.03 13.79 4.15
C LYS A 127 1.57 13.40 2.74
N CYS A 128 0.32 13.00 2.57
CA CYS A 128 -0.24 12.67 1.25
C CYS A 128 -0.31 13.90 0.33
N ARG A 129 -0.74 15.04 0.84
CA ARG A 129 -0.75 16.31 0.08
C ARG A 129 0.65 16.72 -0.37
N LYS A 130 1.61 16.65 0.54
CA LYS A 130 3.01 16.95 0.23
C LYS A 130 3.54 16.03 -0.87
N LEU A 131 3.32 14.73 -0.73
CA LEU A 131 3.77 13.74 -1.71
C LEU A 131 3.10 13.96 -3.09
N ALA A 132 1.81 14.27 -3.11
CA ALA A 132 1.08 14.58 -4.34
C ALA A 132 1.63 15.83 -5.05
N GLN A 133 2.01 16.86 -4.30
CA GLN A 133 2.63 18.06 -4.85
C GLN A 133 4.04 17.80 -5.37
N GLU A 134 4.86 17.08 -4.62
CA GLU A 134 6.26 16.85 -4.97
C GLU A 134 6.40 15.88 -6.16
N LYS A 135 5.56 14.86 -6.25
CA LYS A 135 5.67 13.82 -7.27
C LYS A 135 4.72 14.03 -8.46
N GLY A 136 3.57 14.66 -8.23
CA GLY A 136 2.60 14.94 -9.28
C GLY A 136 1.86 13.72 -9.86
N ASN A 137 2.23 12.50 -9.46
CA ASN A 137 1.71 11.25 -9.99
C ASN A 137 1.26 10.26 -8.91
N LEU A 138 0.85 10.75 -7.75
CA LEU A 138 0.31 9.88 -6.69
C LEU A 138 -0.89 9.09 -7.23
N GLY A 139 -0.82 7.75 -7.14
CA GLY A 139 -1.80 6.85 -7.71
C GLY A 139 -2.55 5.99 -6.71
N LEU A 140 -1.99 5.76 -5.52
CA LEU A 140 -2.59 4.92 -4.49
C LEU A 140 -2.12 5.34 -3.11
N ILE A 141 -3.06 5.33 -2.16
CA ILE A 141 -2.76 5.47 -0.73
C ILE A 141 -3.25 4.19 -0.04
N LEU A 142 -2.35 3.48 0.62
CA LEU A 142 -2.61 2.26 1.37
C LEU A 142 -2.40 2.51 2.86
N ILE A 143 -3.37 2.15 3.68
CA ILE A 143 -3.29 2.26 5.14
C ILE A 143 -3.55 0.90 5.77
N ASP A 144 -2.59 0.38 6.52
CA ASP A 144 -2.71 -0.90 7.20
C ASP A 144 -2.44 -0.73 8.71
N TYR A 145 -3.43 -0.67 9.54
CA TYR A 145 -4.85 -0.67 9.27
C TYR A 145 -5.54 0.48 10.00
N LEU A 146 -6.70 0.85 9.54
CA LEU A 146 -7.45 2.06 9.92
C LEU A 146 -7.65 2.24 11.43
N GLN A 147 -7.89 1.16 12.17
CA GLN A 147 -8.14 1.22 13.61
C GLN A 147 -6.92 1.62 14.45
N LEU A 148 -5.72 1.63 13.86
CA LEU A 148 -4.50 2.10 14.54
C LEU A 148 -4.25 3.60 14.37
N ILE A 149 -5.03 4.29 13.56
CA ILE A 149 -4.97 5.75 13.45
C ILE A 149 -5.45 6.36 14.77
N GLU A 150 -4.67 7.29 15.33
CA GLU A 150 -5.10 8.02 16.49
C GLU A 150 -6.24 8.98 16.16
N GLY A 151 -7.30 8.87 16.92
CA GLY A 151 -8.47 9.75 16.83
C GLY A 151 -8.30 11.05 17.62
N THR A 152 -9.35 11.86 17.61
CA THR A 152 -9.41 13.17 18.29
C THR A 152 -9.79 13.09 19.77
N GLY A 153 -9.74 11.89 20.38
CA GLY A 153 -10.04 11.71 21.79
C GLY A 153 -11.54 11.67 22.13
N LYS A 154 -12.38 11.29 21.20
CA LYS A 154 -13.82 11.06 21.46
C LYS A 154 -14.03 9.82 22.32
N GLU A 155 -14.99 9.87 23.21
CA GLU A 155 -15.30 8.79 24.15
C GLU A 155 -15.71 7.46 23.48
N ASN A 156 -16.19 7.51 22.24
CA ASN A 156 -16.67 6.34 21.52
C ASN A 156 -15.80 6.00 20.32
N ARG A 157 -15.08 4.88 20.39
CA ARG A 157 -14.19 4.39 19.33
C ARG A 157 -14.91 4.18 17.99
N GLN A 158 -16.17 3.78 18.02
CA GLN A 158 -16.94 3.60 16.79
C GLN A 158 -17.17 4.93 16.06
N GLN A 159 -17.41 6.00 16.81
CA GLN A 159 -17.53 7.34 16.24
C GLN A 159 -16.22 7.85 15.67
N GLU A 160 -15.10 7.57 16.36
CA GLU A 160 -13.76 7.92 15.85
C GLU A 160 -13.45 7.24 14.51
N VAL A 161 -13.70 5.94 14.42
CA VAL A 161 -13.49 5.17 13.18
C VAL A 161 -14.38 5.70 12.04
N SER A 162 -15.62 6.06 12.35
CA SER A 162 -16.53 6.68 11.37
C SER A 162 -16.03 8.04 10.89
N ASP A 163 -15.52 8.87 11.79
CA ASP A 163 -14.97 10.17 11.45
C ASP A 163 -13.69 10.04 10.61
N ILE A 164 -12.80 9.12 10.97
CA ILE A 164 -11.59 8.80 10.21
C ILE A 164 -11.94 8.35 8.80
N SER A 165 -12.90 7.45 8.65
CA SER A 165 -13.36 6.96 7.34
C SER A 165 -13.89 8.09 6.47
N ARG A 166 -14.68 9.01 7.05
CA ARG A 166 -15.16 10.20 6.34
C ARG A 166 -14.03 11.12 5.88
N GLN A 167 -13.03 11.33 6.73
CA GLN A 167 -11.87 12.15 6.41
C GLN A 167 -11.01 11.50 5.31
N LEU A 168 -10.83 10.17 5.34
CA LEU A 168 -10.15 9.44 4.29
C LEU A 168 -10.89 9.51 2.95
N LYS A 169 -12.22 9.41 2.97
CA LYS A 169 -13.02 9.59 1.75
C LYS A 169 -12.87 11.00 1.17
N LYS A 170 -12.83 12.02 2.02
CA LYS A 170 -12.57 13.41 1.59
C LYS A 170 -11.18 13.54 0.98
N LEU A 171 -10.18 12.90 1.58
CA LEU A 171 -8.80 12.92 1.08
C LEU A 171 -8.70 12.24 -0.30
N ALA A 172 -9.36 11.10 -0.48
CA ALA A 172 -9.41 10.41 -1.76
C ALA A 172 -10.01 11.30 -2.87
N LYS A 173 -11.08 12.03 -2.56
CA LYS A 173 -11.69 12.98 -3.48
C LYS A 173 -10.81 14.18 -3.78
N GLU A 174 -10.16 14.73 -2.76
CA GLU A 174 -9.27 15.90 -2.90
C GLU A 174 -8.07 15.59 -3.80
N LEU A 175 -7.42 14.44 -3.57
CA LEU A 175 -6.23 14.04 -4.32
C LEU A 175 -6.54 13.26 -5.59
N LYS A 176 -7.81 12.89 -5.81
CA LYS A 176 -8.28 12.07 -6.95
C LYS A 176 -7.55 10.73 -7.07
N VAL A 177 -7.37 10.05 -5.93
CA VAL A 177 -6.71 8.74 -5.84
C VAL A 177 -7.55 7.75 -5.02
N PRO A 178 -7.46 6.41 -5.29
CA PRO A 178 -8.01 5.39 -4.43
C PRO A 178 -7.21 5.23 -3.13
#